data_ceb0653c70cfd663612a196d0cd92d4f
#
_entry.id   ceb0653c70cfd663612a196d0cd92d4f
#
_cell.length_a   1.000
_cell.length_b   1.000
_cell.length_c   1.000
_cell.angle_alpha   90.00
_cell.angle_beta   90.00
_cell.angle_gamma   90.00
#
_symmetry.space_group_name_H-M   'P 1'
#
loop_
_entity.id
_entity.type
_entity.pdbx_description
1 polymer ?
#
loop_
_entity_poly.entity_id
_entity_poly.type
_entity_poly.pdbx_seq_one_letter_code
_entity_poly.pdbx_strand_id
1 'polypeptide(L)'
;YLGELFWASKGGGAYMKSRSGEVKRLQVSAKQTLATSVLATGFPYDKDVDPDNNSDNVARIVPYVRDIRRLGSAAYDLSCIAAGLLDGYWELDLHEWDVCAANLIVREAGGVVCDFRRNRGVSQAAGNEVLVGEMLKYIR
;
A
#
# COMPACT_ATOMS: atom_id res chain seq x y z
N TYR A 1 18.23 -0.74 6.63
CA TYR A 1 19.08 -1.67 5.90
C TYR A 1 19.54 -1.08 4.56
N LEU A 2 18.62 -0.59 3.73
CA LEU A 2 18.93 0.03 2.43
C LEU A 2 19.51 1.45 2.57
N GLY A 3 19.43 2.05 3.74
CA GLY A 3 19.88 3.44 3.98
C GLY A 3 18.96 4.48 3.34
N GLU A 4 17.74 4.13 3.08
CA GLU A 4 16.69 5.01 2.57
C GLU A 4 15.86 5.60 3.70
N LEU A 5 15.53 6.88 3.59
CA LEU A 5 14.65 7.59 4.53
C LEU A 5 13.48 8.17 3.76
N PHE A 6 12.27 7.80 4.18
CA PHE A 6 11.02 8.35 3.66
C PHE A 6 10.40 9.29 4.70
N TRP A 7 9.92 10.44 4.27
CA TRP A 7 9.22 11.39 5.15
C TRP A 7 8.20 12.23 4.42
N ALA A 8 7.26 12.77 5.17
CA ALA A 8 6.30 13.75 4.70
C ALA A 8 5.91 14.71 5.83
N SER A 9 5.42 15.87 5.46
CA SER A 9 4.71 16.78 6.35
C SER A 9 3.41 17.21 5.69
N LYS A 10 2.36 17.42 6.51
CA LYS A 10 1.03 17.78 6.00
C LYS A 10 1.10 19.07 5.18
N GLY A 11 0.70 18.98 3.91
CA GLY A 11 0.77 20.08 2.94
C GLY A 11 2.18 20.39 2.41
N GLY A 12 3.20 19.62 2.83
CA GLY A 12 4.60 19.82 2.44
C GLY A 12 5.10 18.87 1.36
N GLY A 13 4.29 17.87 1.01
CA GLY A 13 4.67 16.80 0.09
C GLY A 13 5.44 15.65 0.77
N ALA A 14 5.71 14.62 0.00
CA ALA A 14 6.45 13.44 0.41
C ALA A 14 7.80 13.35 -0.30
N TYR A 15 8.80 12.84 0.39
CA TYR A 15 10.19 12.79 -0.09
C TYR A 15 10.87 11.49 0.32
N MET A 16 11.87 11.10 -0.44
CA MET A 16 12.80 10.02 -0.10
C MET A 16 14.23 10.53 -0.22
N LYS A 17 15.08 10.17 0.73
CA LYS A 17 16.55 10.32 0.65
C LYS A 17 17.17 8.95 0.45
N SER A 18 17.95 8.80 -0.60
CA SER A 18 18.70 7.57 -0.89
C SER A 18 19.93 7.44 0.02
N ARG A 19 20.53 6.26 0.02
CA ARG A 19 21.80 6.01 0.72
C ARG A 19 22.94 6.94 0.23
N SER A 20 22.93 7.36 -1.02
CA SER A 20 23.90 8.31 -1.58
C SER A 20 23.64 9.76 -1.16
N GLY A 21 22.55 10.03 -0.46
CA GLY A 21 22.16 11.38 -0.03
C GLY A 21 21.25 12.12 -1.01
N GLU A 22 20.96 11.55 -2.17
CA GLU A 22 20.03 12.14 -3.14
C GLU A 22 18.62 12.24 -2.57
N VAL A 23 17.99 13.40 -2.68
CA VAL A 23 16.62 13.64 -2.23
C VAL A 23 15.69 13.73 -3.45
N LYS A 24 14.61 12.94 -3.43
CA LYS A 24 13.56 12.94 -4.46
C LYS A 24 12.21 13.26 -3.85
N ARG A 25 11.43 14.08 -4.52
CA ARG A 25 10.00 14.20 -4.23
C ARG A 25 9.29 12.95 -4.74
N LEU A 26 8.38 12.43 -3.92
CA LEU A 26 7.62 11.23 -4.22
C LEU A 26 6.32 11.56 -4.95
N GLN A 27 5.89 10.62 -5.79
CA GLN A 27 4.60 10.62 -6.46
C GLN A 27 4.16 9.18 -6.68
N VAL A 28 2.91 8.87 -6.35
CA VAL A 28 2.31 7.56 -6.60
C VAL A 28 2.27 7.25 -8.09
N SER A 29 2.19 5.97 -8.44
CA SER A 29 2.06 5.50 -9.83
C SER A 29 0.84 6.11 -10.51
N ALA A 30 0.99 6.44 -11.79
CA ALA A 30 -0.10 6.95 -12.64
C ALA A 30 -0.87 5.84 -13.39
N LYS A 31 -0.58 4.55 -13.14
CA LYS A 31 -1.29 3.44 -13.77
C LYS A 31 -2.76 3.39 -13.33
N GLN A 32 -3.64 3.13 -14.28
CA GLN A 32 -5.09 3.18 -14.05
C GLN A 32 -5.77 1.81 -14.22
N THR A 33 -5.02 0.77 -14.60
CA THR A 33 -5.58 -0.56 -14.85
C THR A 33 -4.87 -1.62 -14.03
N LEU A 34 -5.62 -2.54 -13.45
CA LEU A 34 -5.08 -3.66 -12.68
C LEU A 34 -4.14 -4.53 -13.53
N ALA A 35 -4.48 -4.79 -14.78
CA ALA A 35 -3.72 -5.68 -15.67
C ALA A 35 -2.25 -5.24 -15.90
N THR A 36 -1.95 -3.96 -15.72
CA THR A 36 -0.58 -3.43 -15.83
C THR A 36 0.08 -3.16 -14.48
N SER A 37 -0.66 -3.36 -13.38
CA SER A 37 -0.24 -2.95 -12.05
C SER A 37 0.38 -4.10 -11.26
N VAL A 38 1.42 -3.77 -10.51
CA VAL A 38 2.02 -4.65 -9.50
C VAL A 38 1.55 -4.17 -8.14
N LEU A 39 0.81 -5.03 -7.44
CA LEU A 39 0.25 -4.73 -6.13
C LEU A 39 1.10 -5.32 -5.02
N ALA A 40 0.97 -4.79 -3.81
CA ALA A 40 1.51 -5.40 -2.61
C ALA A 40 0.38 -5.75 -1.62
N THR A 41 0.63 -6.76 -0.79
CA THR A 41 -0.29 -7.18 0.26
C THR A 41 0.44 -7.90 1.40
N GLY A 42 -0.24 -8.08 2.52
CA GLY A 42 0.18 -8.89 3.63
C GLY A 42 -0.94 -9.79 4.14
N PHE A 43 -0.66 -10.51 5.21
CA PHE A 43 -1.59 -11.43 5.85
C PHE A 43 -1.60 -11.18 7.35
N PRO A 44 -2.77 -11.24 8.01
CA PRO A 44 -2.89 -11.13 9.46
C PRO A 44 -2.01 -12.15 10.18
N TYR A 45 -1.62 -11.84 11.42
CA TYR A 45 -0.79 -12.74 12.21
C TYR A 45 -1.49 -14.04 12.59
N ASP A 46 -2.82 -14.03 12.68
CA ASP A 46 -3.70 -15.17 12.99
C ASP A 46 -4.21 -15.94 11.76
N LYS A 47 -3.55 -15.76 10.61
CA LYS A 47 -3.93 -16.33 9.30
C LYS A 47 -4.08 -17.86 9.26
N ASP A 48 -3.51 -18.55 10.23
CA ASP A 48 -3.56 -20.00 10.37
C ASP A 48 -4.76 -20.49 11.17
N VAL A 49 -5.41 -19.62 11.94
CA VAL A 49 -6.57 -19.94 12.79
C VAL A 49 -7.85 -19.21 12.36
N ASP A 50 -7.75 -17.99 11.82
CA ASP A 50 -8.89 -17.24 11.32
C ASP A 50 -9.02 -17.42 9.79
N PRO A 51 -10.16 -17.95 9.29
CA PRO A 51 -10.40 -18.08 7.85
C PRO A 51 -10.46 -16.72 7.13
N ASP A 52 -10.72 -15.63 7.84
CA ASP A 52 -10.68 -14.26 7.31
C ASP A 52 -9.24 -13.73 7.25
N ASN A 53 -8.41 -14.41 6.49
CA ASN A 53 -6.95 -14.25 6.48
C ASN A 53 -6.39 -13.62 5.20
N ASN A 54 -7.22 -12.92 4.42
CA ASN A 54 -6.84 -12.26 3.17
C ASN A 54 -6.61 -13.19 1.95
N SER A 55 -6.57 -14.51 2.11
CA SER A 55 -6.37 -15.43 0.97
C SER A 55 -7.48 -15.32 -0.07
N ASP A 56 -8.72 -15.11 0.36
CA ASP A 56 -9.86 -14.88 -0.51
C ASP A 56 -9.74 -13.61 -1.36
N ASN A 57 -9.20 -12.52 -0.78
CA ASN A 57 -8.93 -11.29 -1.52
C ASN A 57 -7.86 -11.52 -2.59
N VAL A 58 -6.79 -12.23 -2.24
CA VAL A 58 -5.75 -12.62 -3.20
C VAL A 58 -6.35 -13.46 -4.32
N ALA A 59 -7.13 -14.49 -4.00
CA ALA A 59 -7.75 -15.37 -4.99
C ALA A 59 -8.68 -14.60 -5.96
N ARG A 60 -9.40 -13.60 -5.46
CA ARG A 60 -10.29 -12.78 -6.28
C ARG A 60 -9.57 -11.80 -7.20
N ILE A 61 -8.48 -11.19 -6.73
CA ILE A 61 -7.81 -10.12 -7.48
C ILE A 61 -6.68 -10.60 -8.39
N VAL A 62 -5.99 -11.70 -8.03
CA VAL A 62 -4.82 -12.19 -8.76
C VAL A 62 -5.04 -12.42 -10.25
N PRO A 63 -6.22 -12.86 -10.75
CA PRO A 63 -6.44 -13.05 -12.19
C PRO A 63 -6.42 -11.75 -13.01
N TYR A 64 -6.56 -10.61 -12.36
CA TYR A 64 -6.74 -9.31 -13.02
C TYR A 64 -5.52 -8.40 -12.95
N VAL A 65 -4.52 -8.73 -12.12
CA VAL A 65 -3.32 -7.91 -11.90
C VAL A 65 -2.11 -8.46 -12.65
N ARG A 66 -1.15 -7.60 -12.91
CA ARG A 66 0.12 -8.03 -13.49
C ARG A 66 0.88 -8.95 -12.54
N ASP A 67 0.93 -8.61 -11.26
CA ASP A 67 1.64 -9.39 -10.24
C ASP A 67 1.29 -8.89 -8.82
N ILE A 68 1.61 -9.70 -7.81
CA ILE A 68 1.47 -9.37 -6.40
C ILE A 68 2.81 -9.58 -5.70
N ARG A 69 3.16 -8.68 -4.79
CA ARG A 69 4.34 -8.76 -3.93
C ARG A 69 3.93 -8.85 -2.46
N ARG A 70 4.74 -9.55 -1.68
CA ARG A 70 4.63 -9.63 -0.23
C ARG A 70 5.99 -9.29 0.36
N LEU A 71 6.25 -8.01 0.70
CA LEU A 71 7.56 -7.57 1.19
C LEU A 71 7.69 -7.80 2.70
N GLY A 72 6.58 -7.81 3.43
CA GLY A 72 6.55 -8.20 4.84
C GLY A 72 6.61 -7.03 5.83
N SER A 73 6.38 -5.83 5.36
CA SER A 73 6.27 -4.62 6.19
C SER A 73 5.31 -3.65 5.53
N ALA A 74 4.15 -3.42 6.16
CA ALA A 74 3.14 -2.48 5.70
C ALA A 74 3.72 -1.07 5.48
N ALA A 75 4.54 -0.58 6.42
CA ALA A 75 5.19 0.72 6.30
C ALA A 75 6.13 0.81 5.08
N TYR A 76 6.84 -0.27 4.75
CA TYR A 76 7.71 -0.30 3.57
C TYR A 76 6.91 -0.45 2.27
N ASP A 77 5.90 -1.32 2.26
CA ASP A 77 4.99 -1.47 1.12
C ASP A 77 4.34 -0.13 0.75
N LEU A 78 3.78 0.58 1.73
CA LEU A 78 3.18 1.90 1.55
C LEU A 78 4.21 2.97 1.10
N SER A 79 5.44 2.89 1.60
CA SER A 79 6.53 3.76 1.13
C SER A 79 6.88 3.51 -0.34
N CYS A 80 6.86 2.24 -0.78
CA CYS A 80 7.03 1.87 -2.18
C CYS A 80 5.86 2.36 -3.05
N ILE A 81 4.61 2.34 -2.53
CA ILE A 81 3.46 2.94 -3.20
C ILE A 81 3.66 4.44 -3.39
N ALA A 82 4.05 5.15 -2.33
CA ALA A 82 4.29 6.59 -2.40
C ALA A 82 5.40 6.96 -3.39
N ALA A 83 6.39 6.08 -3.57
CA ALA A 83 7.49 6.24 -4.50
C ALA A 83 7.17 5.81 -5.95
N GLY A 84 5.97 5.26 -6.20
CA GLY A 84 5.58 4.74 -7.51
C GLY A 84 6.33 3.47 -7.93
N LEU A 85 7.02 2.81 -7.00
CA LEU A 85 7.73 1.54 -7.23
C LEU A 85 6.76 0.35 -7.28
N LEU A 86 5.66 0.46 -6.54
CA LEU A 86 4.49 -0.40 -6.59
C LEU A 86 3.27 0.46 -6.87
N ASP A 87 2.21 -0.15 -7.39
CA ASP A 87 1.07 0.60 -7.93
C ASP A 87 -0.11 0.68 -6.96
N GLY A 88 -0.34 -0.37 -6.17
CA GLY A 88 -1.42 -0.45 -5.19
C GLY A 88 -1.06 -1.41 -4.05
N TYR A 89 -1.72 -1.20 -2.92
CA TYR A 89 -1.53 -1.99 -1.71
C TYR A 89 -2.87 -2.23 -1.02
N TRP A 90 -3.03 -3.41 -0.41
CA TRP A 90 -4.08 -3.67 0.56
C TRP A 90 -3.59 -4.64 1.63
N GLU A 91 -4.10 -4.52 2.84
CA GLU A 91 -3.86 -5.46 3.93
C GLU A 91 -4.99 -5.40 4.95
N LEU A 92 -5.19 -6.48 5.68
CA LEU A 92 -6.18 -6.64 6.75
C LEU A 92 -5.50 -6.63 8.10
N ASP A 93 -6.25 -6.15 9.12
CA ASP A 93 -5.94 -6.36 10.54
C ASP A 93 -4.58 -5.80 10.99
N LEU A 94 -4.22 -4.64 10.44
CA LEU A 94 -3.05 -3.88 10.86
C LEU A 94 -3.35 -3.05 12.11
N HIS A 95 -2.31 -2.58 12.75
CA HIS A 95 -2.41 -1.58 13.81
C HIS A 95 -2.08 -0.18 13.30
N GLU A 96 -2.57 0.85 13.99
CA GLU A 96 -2.30 2.25 13.63
C GLU A 96 -0.80 2.58 13.56
N TRP A 97 0.01 1.99 14.43
CA TRP A 97 1.45 2.21 14.42
C TRP A 97 2.18 1.58 13.24
N ASP A 98 1.56 0.61 12.55
CA ASP A 98 2.12 0.02 11.33
C ASP A 98 1.99 0.94 10.12
N VAL A 99 1.01 1.84 10.14
CA VAL A 99 0.57 2.55 8.93
C VAL A 99 0.50 4.07 9.05
N CYS A 100 0.35 4.65 10.25
CA CYS A 100 0.05 6.08 10.42
C CYS A 100 1.05 7.00 9.71
N ALA A 101 2.35 6.73 9.83
CA ALA A 101 3.39 7.53 9.16
C ALA A 101 3.37 7.34 7.64
N ALA A 102 3.30 6.09 7.19
CA ALA A 102 3.33 5.76 5.76
C ALA A 102 2.05 6.21 5.03
N ASN A 103 0.90 6.20 5.71
CA ASN A 103 -0.36 6.76 5.20
C ASN A 103 -0.25 8.26 4.89
N LEU A 104 0.44 9.01 5.75
CA LEU A 104 0.72 10.43 5.46
C LEU A 104 1.62 10.55 4.23
N ILE A 105 2.66 9.73 4.12
CA ILE A 105 3.58 9.75 2.98
C ILE A 105 2.83 9.46 1.67
N VAL A 106 1.94 8.46 1.63
CA VAL A 106 1.11 8.15 0.46
C VAL A 106 0.22 9.34 0.08
N ARG A 107 -0.49 9.94 1.05
CA ARG A 107 -1.38 11.08 0.78
C ARG A 107 -0.61 12.29 0.25
N GLU A 108 0.54 12.59 0.83
CA GLU A 108 1.40 13.71 0.40
C GLU A 108 2.13 13.43 -0.93
N ALA A 109 2.20 12.16 -1.35
CA ALA A 109 2.65 11.76 -2.68
C ALA A 109 1.53 11.77 -3.74
N GLY A 110 0.34 12.29 -3.40
CA GLY A 110 -0.81 12.39 -4.29
C GLY A 110 -1.65 11.11 -4.40
N GLY A 111 -1.45 10.17 -3.49
CA GLY A 111 -2.26 8.96 -3.39
C GLY A 111 -3.44 9.10 -2.42
N VAL A 112 -4.25 8.06 -2.39
CA VAL A 112 -5.35 7.90 -1.43
C VAL A 112 -5.10 6.68 -0.55
N VAL A 113 -5.63 6.73 0.67
CA VAL A 113 -5.70 5.61 1.60
C VAL A 113 -7.16 5.49 2.03
N CYS A 114 -7.73 4.32 1.83
CA CYS A 114 -9.14 4.03 2.06
C CYS A 114 -9.29 2.80 2.96
N ASP A 115 -9.98 2.96 4.08
CA ASP A 115 -10.41 1.83 4.90
C ASP A 115 -11.58 1.14 4.20
N PHE A 116 -11.45 -0.14 3.93
CA PHE A 116 -12.52 -0.91 3.30
C PHE A 116 -13.22 -1.89 4.27
N ARG A 117 -12.73 -1.97 5.50
CA ARG A 117 -13.28 -2.77 6.58
C ARG A 117 -13.15 -2.04 7.92
N ARG A 118 -14.14 -2.23 8.82
CA ARG A 118 -14.16 -1.56 10.13
C ARG A 118 -14.23 -2.50 11.33
N ASN A 119 -14.44 -3.78 11.07
CA ASN A 119 -14.66 -4.79 12.11
C ASN A 119 -13.41 -5.61 12.43
N ARG A 120 -12.27 -5.27 11.84
CA ARG A 120 -11.04 -6.02 12.00
C ARG A 120 -9.82 -5.11 11.80
N GLY A 121 -9.23 -4.62 12.88
CA GLY A 121 -8.05 -3.75 12.88
C GLY A 121 -8.10 -2.62 11.84
N VAL A 122 -6.95 -2.13 11.43
CA VAL A 122 -6.83 -1.25 10.26
C VAL A 122 -6.79 -2.13 9.01
N SER A 123 -7.84 -2.09 8.23
CA SER A 123 -7.96 -2.84 6.97
C SER A 123 -8.11 -1.85 5.83
N GLN A 124 -7.03 -1.61 5.10
CA GLN A 124 -6.93 -0.49 4.17
C GLN A 124 -6.41 -0.88 2.79
N ALA A 125 -6.76 -0.05 1.80
CA ALA A 125 -6.18 -0.03 0.46
C ALA A 125 -5.52 1.32 0.18
N ALA A 126 -4.41 1.33 -0.56
CA ALA A 126 -3.66 2.53 -0.90
C ALA A 126 -3.14 2.48 -2.35
N GLY A 127 -3.01 3.65 -2.97
CA GLY A 127 -2.55 3.83 -4.35
C GLY A 127 -3.03 5.14 -4.93
N ASN A 128 -3.04 5.30 -6.26
CA ASN A 128 -3.79 6.39 -6.85
C ASN A 128 -5.31 6.10 -6.77
N GLU A 129 -6.11 7.13 -6.83
CA GLU A 129 -7.56 7.05 -6.61
C GLU A 129 -8.27 6.07 -7.56
N VAL A 130 -7.91 6.10 -8.85
CA VAL A 130 -8.53 5.24 -9.87
C VAL A 130 -8.23 3.78 -9.58
N LEU A 131 -6.96 3.47 -9.30
CA LEU A 131 -6.54 2.09 -9.06
C LEU A 131 -7.11 1.53 -7.75
N VAL A 132 -7.19 2.34 -6.69
CA VAL A 132 -7.85 1.93 -5.44
C VAL A 132 -9.33 1.63 -5.69
N GLY A 133 -10.04 2.46 -6.47
CA GLY A 133 -11.42 2.19 -6.86
C GLY A 133 -11.58 0.88 -7.63
N GLU A 134 -10.63 0.53 -8.50
CA GLU A 134 -10.63 -0.76 -9.20
C GLU A 134 -10.35 -1.94 -8.25
N MET A 135 -9.40 -1.80 -7.32
CA MET A 135 -9.07 -2.84 -6.33
C MET A 135 -10.27 -3.17 -5.42
N LEU A 136 -11.01 -2.15 -4.97
CA LEU A 136 -12.17 -2.30 -4.08
C LEU A 136 -13.34 -3.09 -4.69
N LYS A 137 -13.32 -3.39 -5.99
CA LYS A 137 -14.29 -4.30 -6.62
C LYS A 137 -14.02 -5.77 -6.28
N TYR A 138 -12.81 -6.11 -5.88
CA TYR A 138 -12.34 -7.48 -5.65
C TYR A 138 -11.99 -7.78 -4.20
N ILE A 139 -11.56 -6.79 -3.44
CA ILE A 139 -11.19 -6.95 -2.02
C ILE A 139 -12.36 -6.57 -1.09
N ARG A 140 -12.43 -7.25 0.05
CA ARG A 140 -13.50 -7.08 1.04
C ARG A 140 -12.95 -7.12 2.46
#